data_023dfc386757f5cb6c9a3aaba058e1e6
#
_entry.id   023dfc386757f5cb6c9a3aaba058e1e6
#
_cell.length_a   1.000
_cell.length_b   1.000
_cell.length_c   1.000
_cell.angle_alpha   90.00
_cell.angle_beta   90.00
_cell.angle_gamma   90.00
#
_symmetry.space_group_name_H-M   'P 1'
#
loop_
_entity.id
_entity.type
_entity.pdbx_description
1 polymer ?
#
loop_
_entity_poly.entity_id
_entity_poly.type
_entity_poly.pdbx_seq_one_letter_code
_entity_poly.pdbx_strand_id
1 'polypeptide(L)'
;LMKDILSEIIANKRFEVDLQKQAISIEQLQEGISEVPTSRSMKQALASSASGIIAEFKRRSPSKGWIKEEACPEEIVPSYAAAGASALSILTDEKFFGGSLKDIRTARPLVEIPILRKDFIIDEYQLYQAKIVGADAVLLIAAALEPEKCNELAEKAHELGLEVLLEIHSSEELIYIDKKIDMVGINNRNLGTFFTDVENSFRLAGQLPQDAVLVSESGISDPEIVNRLRAAGFRGFLIGETFMKTQQPGETLQNFLQAIQ
;
A
#
# COMPACT_ATOMS: atom_id res chain seq x y z
N LEU A 1 -2.11 29.69 -7.85
CA LEU A 1 -2.31 28.27 -8.16
C LEU A 1 -1.74 27.44 -7.00
N MET A 2 -2.63 26.88 -6.19
CA MET A 2 -2.20 25.90 -5.17
C MET A 2 -1.64 24.69 -5.91
N LYS A 3 -0.36 24.40 -5.66
CA LYS A 3 0.22 23.13 -6.13
C LYS A 3 -0.50 22.00 -5.41
N ASP A 4 -1.02 21.06 -6.18
CA ASP A 4 -1.55 19.82 -5.66
C ASP A 4 -0.44 19.12 -4.87
N ILE A 5 -0.76 18.61 -3.67
CA ILE A 5 0.21 17.90 -2.83
C ILE A 5 0.79 16.69 -3.57
N LEU A 6 -0.01 16.01 -4.40
CA LEU A 6 0.49 14.89 -5.19
C LEU A 6 1.60 15.32 -6.15
N SER A 7 1.43 16.45 -6.84
CA SER A 7 2.46 16.99 -7.75
C SER A 7 3.77 17.30 -7.00
N GLU A 8 3.66 17.84 -5.80
CA GLU A 8 4.82 18.12 -4.93
C GLU A 8 5.52 16.81 -4.51
N ILE A 9 4.76 15.82 -4.10
CA ILE A 9 5.29 14.51 -3.71
C ILE A 9 6.02 13.86 -4.89
N ILE A 10 5.41 13.88 -6.09
CA ILE A 10 6.00 13.27 -7.29
C ILE A 10 7.28 14.00 -7.70
N ALA A 11 7.31 15.33 -7.64
CA ALA A 11 8.52 16.10 -7.95
C ALA A 11 9.66 15.73 -7.00
N ASN A 12 9.37 15.63 -5.69
CA ASN A 12 10.34 15.19 -4.69
C ASN A 12 10.79 13.76 -4.96
N LYS A 13 9.87 12.88 -5.35
CA LYS A 13 10.19 11.47 -5.61
C LYS A 13 11.14 11.32 -6.80
N ARG A 14 10.95 12.09 -7.85
CA ARG A 14 11.87 12.11 -9.01
C ARG A 14 13.28 12.48 -8.59
N PHE A 15 13.40 13.53 -7.78
CA PHE A 15 14.69 13.97 -7.25
C PHE A 15 15.32 12.88 -6.37
N GLU A 16 14.56 12.30 -5.47
CA GLU A 16 15.00 11.22 -4.57
C GLU A 16 15.51 10.01 -5.35
N VAL A 17 14.75 9.55 -6.35
CA VAL A 17 15.12 8.38 -7.17
C VAL A 17 16.38 8.68 -7.98
N ASP A 18 16.52 9.87 -8.54
CA ASP A 18 17.71 10.26 -9.30
C ASP A 18 18.97 10.24 -8.43
N LEU A 19 18.88 10.73 -7.19
CA LEU A 19 19.98 10.64 -6.23
C LEU A 19 20.32 9.20 -5.86
N GLN A 20 19.31 8.37 -5.65
CA GLN A 20 19.51 6.96 -5.32
C GLN A 20 20.22 6.20 -6.45
N LYS A 21 19.84 6.49 -7.70
CA LYS A 21 20.49 5.90 -8.89
C LYS A 21 21.98 6.27 -8.99
N GLN A 22 22.33 7.47 -8.55
CA GLN A 22 23.73 7.90 -8.54
C GLN A 22 24.54 7.16 -7.48
N ALA A 23 23.93 6.82 -6.35
CA ALA A 23 24.60 6.11 -5.26
C ALA A 23 24.72 4.61 -5.54
N ILE A 24 23.63 4.00 -6.04
CA ILE A 24 23.57 2.57 -6.36
C ILE A 24 22.89 2.45 -7.74
N SER A 25 23.62 1.88 -8.71
CA SER A 25 23.10 1.74 -10.08
C SER A 25 22.01 0.66 -10.16
N ILE A 26 21.19 0.72 -11.21
CA ILE A 26 20.18 -0.30 -11.47
C ILE A 26 20.83 -1.66 -11.71
N GLU A 27 22.00 -1.69 -12.34
CA GLU A 27 22.77 -2.92 -12.57
C GLU A 27 23.20 -3.58 -11.24
N GLN A 28 23.60 -2.77 -10.27
CA GLN A 28 23.94 -3.27 -8.93
C GLN A 28 22.70 -3.85 -8.22
N LEU A 29 21.53 -3.22 -8.39
CA LEU A 29 20.28 -3.75 -7.84
C LEU A 29 19.90 -5.06 -8.53
N GLN A 30 20.06 -5.15 -9.85
CA GLN A 30 19.76 -6.36 -10.62
C GLN A 30 20.60 -7.56 -10.14
N GLU A 31 21.86 -7.34 -9.79
CA GLU A 31 22.74 -8.39 -9.28
C GLU A 31 22.22 -8.98 -7.97
N GLY A 32 21.57 -8.20 -7.14
CA GLY A 32 21.02 -8.66 -5.85
C GLY A 32 19.69 -9.42 -5.95
N ILE A 33 19.00 -9.36 -7.07
CA ILE A 33 17.66 -9.93 -7.21
C ILE A 33 17.64 -11.46 -7.09
N SER A 34 18.66 -12.15 -7.64
CA SER A 34 18.70 -13.62 -7.67
C SER A 34 18.75 -14.27 -6.29
N GLU A 35 19.18 -13.53 -5.29
CA GLU A 35 19.30 -14.01 -3.91
C GLU A 35 18.04 -13.83 -3.08
N VAL A 36 17.03 -13.15 -3.65
CA VAL A 36 15.78 -12.84 -2.92
C VAL A 36 14.82 -14.01 -3.01
N PRO A 37 14.26 -14.48 -1.89
CA PRO A 37 13.26 -15.56 -1.90
C PRO A 37 12.02 -15.19 -2.70
N THR A 38 11.27 -16.21 -3.12
CA THR A 38 9.98 -16.04 -3.80
C THR A 38 9.02 -15.25 -2.91
N SER A 39 8.31 -14.30 -3.53
CA SER A 39 7.31 -13.48 -2.85
C SER A 39 6.09 -14.28 -2.42
N ARG A 40 5.43 -13.80 -1.39
CA ARG A 40 4.14 -14.31 -0.93
C ARG A 40 3.02 -13.59 -1.69
N SER A 41 1.89 -14.27 -1.91
CA SER A 41 0.77 -13.66 -2.63
C SER A 41 -0.15 -12.87 -1.69
N MET A 42 -0.17 -11.56 -1.84
CA MET A 42 -1.10 -10.68 -1.14
C MET A 42 -2.52 -10.86 -1.69
N LYS A 43 -2.66 -10.99 -3.00
CA LYS A 43 -3.94 -11.25 -3.65
C LYS A 43 -4.62 -12.48 -3.04
N GLN A 44 -3.89 -13.58 -2.93
CA GLN A 44 -4.42 -14.82 -2.36
C GLN A 44 -4.74 -14.67 -0.87
N ALA A 45 -3.88 -14.00 -0.11
CA ALA A 45 -4.10 -13.77 1.31
C ALA A 45 -5.39 -13.00 1.55
N LEU A 46 -5.68 -11.98 0.75
CA LEU A 46 -6.92 -11.20 0.86
C LEU A 46 -8.14 -11.99 0.39
N ALA A 47 -8.02 -12.71 -0.72
CA ALA A 47 -9.14 -13.49 -1.29
C ALA A 47 -9.60 -14.59 -0.35
N SER A 48 -8.69 -15.20 0.41
CA SER A 48 -8.99 -16.33 1.30
C SER A 48 -9.24 -15.91 2.76
N SER A 49 -9.02 -14.64 3.11
CA SER A 49 -9.15 -14.17 4.48
C SER A 49 -10.60 -13.90 4.88
N ALA A 50 -10.94 -14.23 6.12
CA ALA A 50 -12.24 -13.86 6.70
C ALA A 50 -12.31 -12.36 7.01
N SER A 51 -11.21 -11.70 7.35
CA SER A 51 -11.20 -10.27 7.70
C SER A 51 -10.67 -9.36 6.60
N GLY A 52 -9.58 -9.73 5.93
CA GLY A 52 -8.97 -8.95 4.86
C GLY A 52 -8.28 -7.67 5.31
N ILE A 53 -7.93 -7.55 6.59
CA ILE A 53 -7.31 -6.33 7.09
C ILE A 53 -5.85 -6.26 6.64
N ILE A 54 -5.52 -5.15 5.95
CA ILE A 54 -4.16 -4.76 5.61
C ILE A 54 -3.76 -3.72 6.64
N ALA A 55 -2.97 -4.13 7.61
CA ALA A 55 -2.55 -3.24 8.70
C ALA A 55 -1.36 -2.39 8.26
N GLU A 56 -1.50 -1.08 8.36
CA GLU A 56 -0.49 -0.16 7.85
C GLU A 56 0.40 0.39 8.95
N PHE A 57 1.70 0.30 8.72
CA PHE A 57 2.72 0.96 9.51
C PHE A 57 3.02 2.32 8.88
N LYS A 58 2.72 3.40 9.61
CA LYS A 58 2.86 4.76 9.12
C LYS A 58 3.14 5.70 10.29
N ARG A 59 4.23 6.48 10.21
CA ARG A 59 4.60 7.44 11.25
C ARG A 59 3.98 8.82 11.05
N ARG A 60 3.75 9.19 9.77
CA ARG A 60 3.37 10.56 9.40
C ARG A 60 2.50 10.55 8.16
N SER A 61 1.71 11.60 7.98
CA SER A 61 1.01 11.85 6.71
C SER A 61 0.91 13.35 6.44
N PRO A 62 0.77 13.79 5.16
CA PRO A 62 0.60 15.20 4.85
C PRO A 62 -0.62 15.84 5.52
N SER A 63 -1.71 15.09 5.69
CA SER A 63 -2.95 15.60 6.27
C SER A 63 -2.93 15.70 7.79
N LYS A 64 -2.17 14.83 8.47
CA LYS A 64 -2.18 14.71 9.94
C LYS A 64 -0.87 15.09 10.61
N GLY A 65 0.23 15.23 9.85
CA GLY A 65 1.56 15.39 10.42
C GLY A 65 2.02 14.11 11.13
N TRP A 66 2.80 14.26 12.20
CA TRP A 66 3.28 13.11 12.95
C TRP A 66 2.14 12.42 13.70
N ILE A 67 1.98 11.14 13.43
CA ILE A 67 1.01 10.27 14.13
C ILE A 67 1.72 9.53 15.25
N LYS A 68 2.90 8.96 14.94
CA LYS A 68 3.75 8.26 15.91
C LYS A 68 5.20 8.29 15.42
N GLU A 69 5.90 9.38 15.72
CA GLU A 69 7.28 9.63 15.24
C GLU A 69 8.27 8.55 15.70
N GLU A 70 8.11 8.07 16.92
CA GLU A 70 9.01 7.11 17.56
C GLU A 70 8.66 5.64 17.22
N ALA A 71 7.72 5.40 16.29
CA ALA A 71 7.30 4.04 15.99
C ALA A 71 8.43 3.18 15.42
N CYS A 72 8.57 1.97 15.96
CA CYS A 72 9.56 0.99 15.55
C CYS A 72 8.90 -0.16 14.79
N PRO A 73 9.33 -0.44 13.54
CA PRO A 73 8.74 -1.53 12.76
C PRO A 73 8.93 -2.90 13.42
N GLU A 74 10.04 -3.13 14.11
CA GLU A 74 10.34 -4.39 14.81
C GLU A 74 9.38 -4.68 15.99
N GLU A 75 8.68 -3.67 16.49
CA GLU A 75 7.68 -3.82 17.54
C GLU A 75 6.28 -3.91 16.98
N ILE A 76 5.91 -2.96 16.13
CA ILE A 76 4.53 -2.80 15.65
C ILE A 76 4.16 -3.84 14.59
N VAL A 77 5.05 -4.09 13.62
CA VAL A 77 4.73 -4.98 12.50
C VAL A 77 4.50 -6.42 12.97
N PRO A 78 5.36 -7.02 13.83
CA PRO A 78 5.04 -8.34 14.38
C PRO A 78 3.76 -8.35 15.23
N SER A 79 3.46 -7.26 15.94
CA SER A 79 2.22 -7.17 16.71
C SER A 79 0.98 -7.19 15.82
N TYR A 80 1.06 -6.57 14.64
CA TYR A 80 0.00 -6.63 13.64
C TYR A 80 -0.21 -8.07 13.14
N ALA A 81 0.88 -8.76 12.80
CA ALA A 81 0.81 -10.13 12.33
C ALA A 81 0.22 -11.06 13.40
N ALA A 82 0.69 -10.92 14.65
CA ALA A 82 0.20 -11.71 15.78
C ALA A 82 -1.29 -11.45 16.07
N ALA A 83 -1.75 -10.21 15.86
CA ALA A 83 -3.14 -9.83 16.08
C ALA A 83 -4.09 -10.40 15.00
N GLY A 84 -3.57 -10.82 13.84
CA GLY A 84 -4.38 -11.43 12.78
C GLY A 84 -4.52 -10.63 11.50
N ALA A 85 -3.64 -9.66 11.24
CA ALA A 85 -3.62 -8.97 9.95
C ALA A 85 -3.42 -9.97 8.82
N SER A 86 -4.14 -9.79 7.72
CA SER A 86 -4.01 -10.64 6.52
C SER A 86 -2.80 -10.27 5.68
N ALA A 87 -2.43 -9.00 5.71
CA ALA A 87 -1.27 -8.43 5.02
C ALA A 87 -0.84 -7.15 5.72
N LEU A 88 0.31 -6.65 5.32
CA LEU A 88 0.90 -5.42 5.87
C LEU A 88 1.10 -4.41 4.76
N SER A 89 0.95 -3.13 5.10
CA SER A 89 1.35 -2.01 4.26
C SER A 89 2.39 -1.20 5.03
N ILE A 90 3.55 -0.97 4.43
CA ILE A 90 4.64 -0.24 5.09
C ILE A 90 5.04 0.94 4.21
N LEU A 91 4.87 2.16 4.73
CA LEU A 91 5.26 3.39 4.06
C LEU A 91 6.79 3.47 3.97
N THR A 92 7.30 3.74 2.78
CA THR A 92 8.74 3.92 2.56
C THR A 92 9.10 5.33 2.10
N ASP A 93 8.11 6.21 1.86
CA ASP A 93 8.36 7.62 1.59
C ASP A 93 8.83 8.32 2.86
N GLU A 94 9.99 8.96 2.80
CA GLU A 94 10.61 9.57 3.98
C GLU A 94 10.04 10.96 4.26
N LYS A 95 10.09 11.84 3.29
CA LYS A 95 9.79 13.27 3.49
C LYS A 95 8.36 13.54 3.95
N PHE A 96 7.37 12.87 3.36
CA PHE A 96 5.95 13.14 3.60
C PHE A 96 5.30 12.16 4.57
N PHE A 97 5.86 10.96 4.70
CA PHE A 97 5.26 9.89 5.50
C PHE A 97 6.17 9.34 6.60
N GLY A 98 7.39 9.83 6.71
CA GLY A 98 8.31 9.41 7.77
C GLY A 98 8.74 7.95 7.67
N GLY A 99 8.64 7.36 6.49
CA GLY A 99 8.99 5.96 6.24
C GLY A 99 10.41 5.78 5.75
N SER A 100 10.78 4.52 5.49
CA SER A 100 12.08 4.14 4.94
C SER A 100 12.00 2.73 4.38
N LEU A 101 12.78 2.45 3.33
CA LEU A 101 12.99 1.06 2.86
C LEU A 101 13.53 0.16 3.96
N LYS A 102 14.31 0.72 4.88
CA LYS A 102 14.81 0.02 6.05
C LYS A 102 13.68 -0.57 6.91
N ASP A 103 12.52 0.07 6.95
CA ASP A 103 11.39 -0.41 7.74
C ASP A 103 10.87 -1.76 7.20
N ILE A 104 10.83 -1.94 5.87
CA ILE A 104 10.49 -3.23 5.27
C ILE A 104 11.59 -4.26 5.55
N ARG A 105 12.85 -3.87 5.35
CA ARG A 105 13.99 -4.76 5.58
C ARG A 105 14.02 -5.28 7.02
N THR A 106 13.71 -4.43 7.98
CA THR A 106 13.65 -4.79 9.40
C THR A 106 12.47 -5.71 9.69
N ALA A 107 11.31 -5.41 9.13
CA ALA A 107 10.07 -6.17 9.39
C ALA A 107 10.04 -7.53 8.70
N ARG A 108 10.60 -7.65 7.48
CA ARG A 108 10.44 -8.86 6.65
C ARG A 108 10.80 -10.17 7.36
N PRO A 109 11.96 -10.29 8.00
CA PRO A 109 12.32 -11.56 8.66
C PRO A 109 11.48 -11.88 9.89
N LEU A 110 10.70 -10.92 10.39
CA LEU A 110 9.93 -11.07 11.63
C LEU A 110 8.48 -11.52 11.39
N VAL A 111 8.02 -11.55 10.14
CA VAL A 111 6.63 -11.89 9.79
C VAL A 111 6.57 -12.79 8.56
N GLU A 112 5.48 -13.57 8.48
CA GLU A 112 5.24 -14.49 7.36
C GLU A 112 4.18 -13.98 6.37
N ILE A 113 3.38 -12.99 6.77
CA ILE A 113 2.32 -12.46 5.92
C ILE A 113 2.88 -11.52 4.83
N PRO A 114 2.14 -11.30 3.73
CA PRO A 114 2.60 -10.44 2.64
C PRO A 114 2.79 -9.00 3.07
N ILE A 115 3.80 -8.33 2.47
CA ILE A 115 4.11 -6.92 2.70
C ILE A 115 3.96 -6.15 1.40
N LEU A 116 3.14 -5.08 1.44
CA LEU A 116 3.01 -4.09 0.38
C LEU A 116 4.00 -2.95 0.64
N ARG A 117 4.85 -2.63 -0.36
CA ARG A 117 5.58 -1.37 -0.34
C ARG A 117 4.63 -0.24 -0.67
N LYS A 118 4.33 0.61 0.30
CA LYS A 118 3.47 1.78 0.13
C LYS A 118 4.35 3.00 -0.15
N ASP A 119 4.43 3.39 -1.40
CA ASP A 119 5.23 4.53 -1.85
C ASP A 119 4.68 5.01 -3.19
N PHE A 120 5.23 6.10 -3.68
CA PHE A 120 4.89 6.68 -4.98
C PHE A 120 5.88 6.13 -6.01
N ILE A 121 5.48 5.07 -6.69
CA ILE A 121 6.31 4.37 -7.68
C ILE A 121 6.18 5.09 -9.03
N ILE A 122 7.29 5.58 -9.54
CA ILE A 122 7.37 6.33 -10.80
C ILE A 122 8.44 5.78 -11.75
N ASP A 123 9.25 4.83 -11.30
CA ASP A 123 10.42 4.33 -12.04
C ASP A 123 10.64 2.87 -11.68
N GLU A 124 11.06 2.06 -12.65
CA GLU A 124 11.35 0.64 -12.43
C GLU A 124 12.45 0.41 -11.38
N TYR A 125 13.34 1.39 -11.18
CA TYR A 125 14.36 1.33 -10.13
C TYR A 125 13.74 1.02 -8.75
N GLN A 126 12.59 1.62 -8.46
CA GLN A 126 11.90 1.42 -7.19
C GLN A 126 11.32 0.01 -7.06
N LEU A 127 11.02 -0.66 -8.17
CA LEU A 127 10.55 -2.06 -8.16
C LEU A 127 11.67 -3.01 -7.73
N TYR A 128 12.87 -2.79 -8.22
CA TYR A 128 14.05 -3.55 -7.77
C TYR A 128 14.32 -3.32 -6.29
N GLN A 129 14.23 -2.08 -5.83
CA GLN A 129 14.38 -1.76 -4.40
C GLN A 129 13.34 -2.53 -3.56
N ALA A 130 12.08 -2.52 -3.99
CA ALA A 130 10.99 -3.20 -3.30
C ALA A 130 11.28 -4.71 -3.15
N LYS A 131 11.70 -5.34 -4.24
CA LYS A 131 12.02 -6.77 -4.25
C LYS A 131 13.18 -7.09 -3.29
N ILE A 132 14.24 -6.30 -3.35
CA ILE A 132 15.45 -6.53 -2.56
C ILE A 132 15.17 -6.44 -1.06
N VAL A 133 14.37 -5.47 -0.61
CA VAL A 133 14.07 -5.32 0.81
C VAL A 133 13.04 -6.33 1.34
N GLY A 134 12.41 -7.11 0.45
CA GLY A 134 11.51 -8.18 0.83
C GLY A 134 10.02 -7.88 0.73
N ALA A 135 9.63 -6.85 -0.03
CA ALA A 135 8.22 -6.61 -0.34
C ALA A 135 7.67 -7.71 -1.25
N ASP A 136 6.38 -7.98 -1.16
CA ASP A 136 5.66 -8.96 -1.98
C ASP A 136 4.79 -8.27 -3.02
N ALA A 137 4.40 -7.05 -2.77
CA ALA A 137 3.55 -6.25 -3.65
C ALA A 137 3.98 -4.79 -3.64
N VAL A 138 3.62 -4.07 -4.71
CA VAL A 138 3.85 -2.63 -4.84
C VAL A 138 2.55 -1.92 -5.18
N LEU A 139 2.49 -0.63 -4.82
CA LEU A 139 1.39 0.26 -5.14
C LEU A 139 1.70 1.02 -6.42
N LEU A 140 0.77 1.00 -7.38
CA LEU A 140 0.79 1.90 -8.54
C LEU A 140 -0.43 2.81 -8.45
N ILE A 141 -0.20 4.12 -8.55
CA ILE A 141 -1.25 5.13 -8.37
C ILE A 141 -1.63 5.72 -9.72
N ALA A 142 -2.87 5.51 -10.17
CA ALA A 142 -3.34 6.01 -11.46
C ALA A 142 -3.16 7.52 -11.59
N ALA A 143 -3.49 8.27 -10.53
CA ALA A 143 -3.36 9.74 -10.51
C ALA A 143 -1.91 10.23 -10.66
N ALA A 144 -0.92 9.39 -10.40
CA ALA A 144 0.51 9.73 -10.45
C ALA A 144 1.19 9.28 -11.74
N LEU A 145 0.51 8.50 -12.58
CA LEU A 145 1.12 7.82 -13.73
C LEU A 145 0.25 7.98 -14.98
N GLU A 146 0.90 8.09 -16.14
CA GLU A 146 0.20 7.92 -17.40
C GLU A 146 -0.16 6.43 -17.59
N PRO A 147 -1.23 6.09 -18.32
CA PRO A 147 -1.65 4.70 -18.51
C PRO A 147 -0.55 3.78 -19.04
N GLU A 148 0.22 4.25 -20.04
CA GLU A 148 1.31 3.48 -20.62
C GLU A 148 2.41 3.19 -19.59
N LYS A 149 2.79 4.18 -18.79
CA LYS A 149 3.81 4.02 -17.74
C LYS A 149 3.34 3.05 -16.66
N CYS A 150 2.08 3.15 -16.27
CA CYS A 150 1.48 2.23 -15.32
C CYS A 150 1.56 0.78 -15.82
N ASN A 151 1.22 0.57 -17.09
CA ASN A 151 1.29 -0.75 -17.72
C ASN A 151 2.73 -1.30 -17.77
N GLU A 152 3.70 -0.46 -18.12
CA GLU A 152 5.12 -0.84 -18.13
C GLU A 152 5.60 -1.26 -16.73
N LEU A 153 5.25 -0.47 -15.72
CA LEU A 153 5.63 -0.76 -14.34
C LEU A 153 4.96 -2.03 -13.82
N ALA A 154 3.68 -2.27 -14.16
CA ALA A 154 2.98 -3.49 -13.78
C ALA A 154 3.66 -4.73 -14.39
N GLU A 155 4.04 -4.65 -15.66
CA GLU A 155 4.76 -5.73 -16.34
C GLU A 155 6.10 -6.02 -15.68
N LYS A 156 6.89 -4.97 -15.40
CA LYS A 156 8.18 -5.12 -14.72
C LYS A 156 8.00 -5.68 -13.31
N ALA A 157 6.99 -5.26 -12.58
CA ALA A 157 6.71 -5.79 -11.25
C ALA A 157 6.49 -7.31 -11.31
N HIS A 158 5.69 -7.78 -12.27
CA HIS A 158 5.43 -9.21 -12.47
C HIS A 158 6.70 -9.97 -12.86
N GLU A 159 7.56 -9.40 -13.70
CA GLU A 159 8.86 -10.01 -14.04
C GLU A 159 9.71 -10.24 -12.79
N LEU A 160 9.61 -9.35 -11.80
CA LEU A 160 10.33 -9.45 -10.53
C LEU A 160 9.60 -10.30 -9.48
N GLY A 161 8.43 -10.85 -9.83
CA GLY A 161 7.63 -11.65 -8.89
C GLY A 161 6.86 -10.82 -7.88
N LEU A 162 6.65 -9.52 -8.15
CA LEU A 162 5.86 -8.62 -7.30
C LEU A 162 4.43 -8.55 -7.81
N GLU A 163 3.47 -8.57 -6.89
CA GLU A 163 2.08 -8.27 -7.22
C GLU A 163 1.84 -6.76 -7.26
N VAL A 164 0.76 -6.37 -7.93
CA VAL A 164 0.43 -4.96 -8.14
C VAL A 164 -0.93 -4.65 -7.53
N LEU A 165 -0.96 -3.66 -6.64
CA LEU A 165 -2.16 -3.00 -6.16
C LEU A 165 -2.27 -1.67 -6.93
N LEU A 166 -3.27 -1.57 -7.80
CA LEU A 166 -3.55 -0.32 -8.52
C LEU A 166 -4.51 0.53 -7.70
N GLU A 167 -4.09 1.74 -7.35
CA GLU A 167 -4.93 2.70 -6.62
C GLU A 167 -5.62 3.64 -7.59
N ILE A 168 -6.95 3.73 -7.49
CA ILE A 168 -7.78 4.66 -8.25
C ILE A 168 -8.65 5.50 -7.29
N HIS A 169 -9.12 6.65 -7.79
CA HIS A 169 -9.94 7.59 -7.02
C HIS A 169 -11.31 7.83 -7.65
N SER A 170 -11.42 7.62 -8.96
CA SER A 170 -12.62 8.01 -9.72
C SER A 170 -12.85 7.06 -10.89
N SER A 171 -14.04 7.14 -11.50
CA SER A 171 -14.43 6.31 -12.64
C SER A 171 -13.59 6.57 -13.90
N GLU A 172 -13.03 7.77 -14.05
CA GLU A 172 -12.14 8.09 -15.19
C GLU A 172 -10.87 7.24 -15.16
N GLU A 173 -10.47 6.76 -14.01
CA GLU A 173 -9.25 5.96 -13.84
C GLU A 173 -9.49 4.46 -14.06
N LEU A 174 -10.72 4.04 -14.34
CA LEU A 174 -11.02 2.63 -14.63
C LEU A 174 -10.25 2.11 -15.85
N ILE A 175 -9.85 2.99 -16.75
CA ILE A 175 -9.07 2.63 -17.95
C ILE A 175 -7.68 2.04 -17.62
N TYR A 176 -7.17 2.27 -16.41
CA TYR A 176 -5.89 1.70 -15.95
C TYR A 176 -5.99 0.21 -15.62
N ILE A 177 -7.20 -0.31 -15.42
CA ILE A 177 -7.41 -1.69 -14.99
C ILE A 177 -7.26 -2.65 -16.16
N ASP A 178 -6.32 -3.59 -16.04
CA ASP A 178 -6.16 -4.68 -17.00
C ASP A 178 -5.75 -5.96 -16.24
N LYS A 179 -5.46 -7.03 -17.01
CA LYS A 179 -5.11 -8.34 -16.46
C LYS A 179 -3.78 -8.38 -15.69
N LYS A 180 -2.95 -7.35 -15.80
CA LYS A 180 -1.67 -7.24 -15.08
C LYS A 180 -1.87 -6.68 -13.68
N ILE A 181 -3.07 -6.26 -13.34
CA ILE A 181 -3.41 -5.71 -12.04
C ILE A 181 -3.94 -6.86 -11.17
N ASP A 182 -3.28 -7.10 -10.05
CA ASP A 182 -3.65 -8.18 -9.14
C ASP A 182 -4.76 -7.78 -8.18
N MET A 183 -4.71 -6.53 -7.73
CA MET A 183 -5.67 -5.96 -6.78
C MET A 183 -5.99 -4.54 -7.22
N VAL A 184 -7.25 -4.13 -7.04
CA VAL A 184 -7.69 -2.75 -7.34
C VAL A 184 -8.07 -2.08 -6.03
N GLY A 185 -7.39 -0.99 -5.71
CA GLY A 185 -7.65 -0.20 -4.51
C GLY A 185 -8.43 1.07 -4.85
N ILE A 186 -9.49 1.34 -4.07
CA ILE A 186 -10.21 2.60 -4.12
C ILE A 186 -9.74 3.44 -2.94
N ASN A 187 -9.08 4.57 -3.24
CA ASN A 187 -8.67 5.50 -2.19
C ASN A 187 -9.80 6.49 -1.92
N ASN A 188 -10.33 6.45 -0.71
CA ASN A 188 -11.44 7.31 -0.27
C ASN A 188 -10.99 8.73 0.08
N ARG A 189 -9.70 9.00 0.09
CA ARG A 189 -9.14 10.33 0.37
C ARG A 189 -8.81 11.04 -0.93
N ASN A 190 -9.32 12.26 -1.07
CA ASN A 190 -8.92 13.14 -2.17
C ASN A 190 -7.50 13.65 -1.89
N LEU A 191 -6.58 13.43 -2.83
CA LEU A 191 -5.17 13.79 -2.66
C LEU A 191 -4.93 15.31 -2.70
N GLY A 192 -5.85 16.10 -3.27
CA GLY A 192 -5.74 17.56 -3.31
C GLY A 192 -6.30 18.26 -2.08
N THR A 193 -7.49 17.85 -1.64
CA THR A 193 -8.22 18.49 -0.54
C THR A 193 -8.10 17.76 0.79
N PHE A 194 -7.61 16.51 0.79
CA PHE A 194 -7.58 15.58 1.93
C PHE A 194 -8.96 15.18 2.44
N PHE A 195 -10.03 15.60 1.75
CA PHE A 195 -11.37 15.16 2.09
C PHE A 195 -11.47 13.64 1.94
N THR A 196 -11.95 12.98 2.99
CA THR A 196 -12.05 11.52 3.02
C THR A 196 -13.53 11.13 3.14
N ASP A 197 -13.98 10.29 2.21
CA ASP A 197 -15.37 9.84 2.15
C ASP A 197 -15.41 8.36 1.73
N VAL A 198 -15.68 7.48 2.68
CA VAL A 198 -15.73 6.03 2.44
C VAL A 198 -16.82 5.66 1.42
N GLU A 199 -17.81 6.51 1.22
CA GLU A 199 -18.83 6.30 0.20
C GLU A 199 -18.24 6.23 -1.22
N ASN A 200 -17.04 6.75 -1.43
CA ASN A 200 -16.35 6.64 -2.71
C ASN A 200 -16.16 5.17 -3.13
N SER A 201 -15.80 4.30 -2.18
CA SER A 201 -15.67 2.86 -2.44
C SER A 201 -17.01 2.27 -2.86
N PHE A 202 -18.11 2.63 -2.19
CA PHE A 202 -19.45 2.14 -2.54
C PHE A 202 -19.90 2.63 -3.92
N ARG A 203 -19.62 3.89 -4.25
CA ARG A 203 -19.98 4.46 -5.56
C ARG A 203 -19.29 3.72 -6.71
N LEU A 204 -18.02 3.31 -6.53
CA LEU A 204 -17.24 2.67 -7.58
C LEU A 204 -17.41 1.15 -7.62
N ALA A 205 -17.88 0.53 -6.54
CA ALA A 205 -17.95 -0.93 -6.40
C ALA A 205 -18.66 -1.62 -7.57
N GLY A 206 -19.78 -1.08 -8.04
CA GLY A 206 -20.57 -1.66 -9.14
C GLY A 206 -19.92 -1.52 -10.51
N GLN A 207 -18.87 -0.72 -10.65
CA GLN A 207 -18.17 -0.47 -11.91
C GLN A 207 -16.86 -1.26 -12.01
N LEU A 208 -16.46 -1.98 -10.95
CA LEU A 208 -15.20 -2.71 -10.89
C LEU A 208 -15.37 -4.14 -11.38
N PRO A 209 -14.28 -4.75 -11.94
CA PRO A 209 -14.33 -6.15 -12.35
C PRO A 209 -14.65 -7.07 -11.16
N GLN A 210 -15.60 -7.98 -11.34
CA GLN A 210 -16.03 -8.89 -10.26
C GLN A 210 -15.00 -9.96 -9.92
N ASP A 211 -14.08 -10.25 -10.82
CA ASP A 211 -13.01 -11.22 -10.63
C ASP A 211 -11.74 -10.61 -10.02
N ALA A 212 -11.68 -9.27 -9.88
CA ALA A 212 -10.57 -8.59 -9.24
C ALA A 212 -10.72 -8.63 -7.71
N VAL A 213 -9.58 -8.67 -7.01
CA VAL A 213 -9.56 -8.49 -5.56
C VAL A 213 -9.60 -6.99 -5.27
N LEU A 214 -10.68 -6.54 -4.64
CA LEU A 214 -10.95 -5.13 -4.38
C LEU A 214 -10.51 -4.74 -2.98
N VAL A 215 -9.82 -3.60 -2.89
CA VAL A 215 -9.30 -3.04 -1.64
C VAL A 215 -9.88 -1.65 -1.43
N SER A 216 -10.37 -1.36 -0.23
CA SER A 216 -10.79 -0.02 0.17
C SER A 216 -9.73 0.60 1.06
N GLU A 217 -9.34 1.84 0.75
CA GLU A 217 -8.25 2.56 1.43
C GLU A 217 -8.74 3.90 1.96
N SER A 218 -8.28 4.24 3.15
CA SER A 218 -8.56 5.51 3.85
C SER A 218 -9.98 5.62 4.42
N GLY A 219 -10.06 6.22 5.59
CA GLY A 219 -11.33 6.54 6.23
C GLY A 219 -12.06 5.38 6.89
N ILE A 220 -11.40 4.23 7.01
CA ILE A 220 -11.99 3.06 7.67
C ILE A 220 -11.60 3.10 9.16
N SER A 221 -12.57 3.46 10.00
CA SER A 221 -12.35 3.60 11.45
C SER A 221 -13.27 2.73 12.29
N ASP A 222 -14.26 2.10 11.68
CA ASP A 222 -15.31 1.34 12.35
C ASP A 222 -15.41 -0.06 11.73
N PRO A 223 -15.43 -1.14 12.53
CA PRO A 223 -15.63 -2.50 12.04
C PRO A 223 -16.89 -2.68 11.20
N GLU A 224 -17.96 -1.93 11.49
CA GLU A 224 -19.21 -2.00 10.72
C GLU A 224 -19.01 -1.54 9.27
N ILE A 225 -18.12 -0.57 9.04
CA ILE A 225 -17.76 -0.14 7.68
C ILE A 225 -17.14 -1.30 6.91
N VAL A 226 -16.27 -2.08 7.56
CA VAL A 226 -15.66 -3.27 6.93
C VAL A 226 -16.73 -4.27 6.52
N ASN A 227 -17.71 -4.54 7.39
CA ASN A 227 -18.81 -5.46 7.09
C ASN A 227 -19.61 -4.98 5.87
N ARG A 228 -19.93 -3.69 5.80
CA ARG A 228 -20.65 -3.09 4.68
C ARG A 228 -19.85 -3.14 3.39
N LEU A 229 -18.56 -2.82 3.45
CA LEU A 229 -17.67 -2.88 2.28
C LEU A 229 -17.51 -4.31 1.77
N ARG A 230 -17.38 -5.28 2.67
CA ARG A 230 -17.32 -6.69 2.29
C ARG A 230 -18.59 -7.13 1.57
N ALA A 231 -19.77 -6.71 2.04
CA ALA A 231 -21.02 -6.98 1.39
C ALA A 231 -21.09 -6.36 -0.01
N ALA A 232 -20.40 -5.24 -0.24
CA ALA A 232 -20.29 -4.58 -1.55
C ALA A 232 -19.26 -5.21 -2.48
N GLY A 233 -18.49 -6.23 -2.03
CA GLY A 233 -17.55 -6.96 -2.85
C GLY A 233 -16.07 -6.73 -2.53
N PHE A 234 -15.75 -5.87 -1.57
CA PHE A 234 -14.36 -5.64 -1.16
C PHE A 234 -13.84 -6.84 -0.35
N ARG A 235 -12.55 -7.14 -0.51
CA ARG A 235 -11.87 -8.23 0.20
C ARG A 235 -10.66 -7.76 1.01
N GLY A 236 -10.15 -6.57 0.71
CA GLY A 236 -9.05 -5.96 1.45
C GLY A 236 -9.44 -4.59 2.01
N PHE A 237 -8.96 -4.29 3.22
CA PHE A 237 -9.30 -3.06 3.95
C PHE A 237 -8.01 -2.50 4.54
N LEU A 238 -7.50 -1.42 3.94
CA LEU A 238 -6.24 -0.82 4.35
C LEU A 238 -6.48 0.19 5.44
N ILE A 239 -5.96 -0.07 6.63
CA ILE A 239 -6.19 0.72 7.84
C ILE A 239 -4.86 1.02 8.51
N GLY A 240 -4.58 2.31 8.69
CA GLY A 240 -3.35 2.76 9.33
C GLY A 240 -3.59 3.66 10.53
N GLU A 241 -4.13 4.85 10.30
CA GLU A 241 -4.29 5.87 11.34
C GLU A 241 -5.09 5.36 12.55
N THR A 242 -6.17 4.62 12.33
CA THR A 242 -7.01 4.07 13.40
C THR A 242 -6.19 3.27 14.42
N PHE A 243 -5.18 2.52 13.95
CA PHE A 243 -4.32 1.72 14.81
C PHE A 243 -3.11 2.52 15.31
N MET A 244 -2.43 3.22 14.39
CA MET A 244 -1.16 3.90 14.69
C MET A 244 -1.30 5.04 15.71
N LYS A 245 -2.47 5.68 15.79
CA LYS A 245 -2.71 6.76 16.76
C LYS A 245 -2.88 6.27 18.21
N THR A 246 -3.01 4.95 18.42
CA THR A 246 -3.18 4.36 19.75
C THR A 246 -1.83 3.95 20.32
N GLN A 247 -1.77 3.73 21.65
CA GLN A 247 -0.53 3.32 22.32
C GLN A 247 -0.07 1.92 21.89
N GLN A 248 -1.03 1.02 21.64
CA GLN A 248 -0.78 -0.37 21.27
C GLN A 248 -1.50 -0.71 19.96
N PRO A 249 -0.91 -0.38 18.79
CA PRO A 249 -1.56 -0.63 17.51
C PRO A 249 -2.02 -2.07 17.28
N GLY A 250 -1.20 -3.06 17.68
CA GLY A 250 -1.55 -4.47 17.54
C GLY A 250 -2.75 -4.87 18.39
N GLU A 251 -2.84 -4.36 19.61
CA GLU A 251 -3.97 -4.61 20.50
C GLU A 251 -5.25 -3.97 19.94
N THR A 252 -5.14 -2.75 19.42
CA THR A 252 -6.25 -2.06 18.78
C THR A 252 -6.76 -2.85 17.56
N LEU A 253 -5.85 -3.39 16.76
CA LEU A 253 -6.22 -4.26 15.65
C LEU A 253 -6.93 -5.53 16.15
N GLN A 254 -6.44 -6.16 17.19
CA GLN A 254 -7.04 -7.36 17.75
C GLN A 254 -8.50 -7.10 18.17
N ASN A 255 -8.74 -5.99 18.88
CA ASN A 255 -10.08 -5.60 19.29
C ASN A 255 -10.97 -5.28 18.09
N PHE A 256 -10.40 -4.63 17.07
CA PHE A 256 -11.11 -4.33 15.81
C PHE A 256 -11.57 -5.60 15.11
N LEU A 257 -10.69 -6.60 15.02
CA LEU A 257 -11.00 -7.88 14.38
C LEU A 257 -12.11 -8.64 15.10
N GLN A 258 -12.16 -8.58 16.42
CA GLN A 258 -13.21 -9.23 17.21
C GLN A 258 -14.60 -8.65 16.93
N ALA A 259 -14.67 -7.40 16.50
CA ALA A 259 -15.93 -6.72 16.18
C ALA A 259 -16.38 -6.91 14.71
N ILE A 260 -15.56 -7.53 13.87
CA ILE A 260 -15.93 -7.88 12.49
C ILE A 260 -16.74 -9.18 12.50
N GLN A 261 -17.87 -9.19 11.78
CA GLN A 261 -18.75 -10.36 11.68
C GLN A 261 -18.41 -11.27 10.50
#